data_9086bb6d06533c82d17b310f24ad4a4d
#
_entry.id   9086bb6d06533c82d17b310f24ad4a4d
#
_cell.length_a   1.000
_cell.length_b   1.000
_cell.length_c   1.000
_cell.angle_alpha   90.00
_cell.angle_beta   90.00
_cell.angle_gamma   90.00
#
_symmetry.space_group_name_H-M   'P 1'
#
loop_
_entity.id
_entity.type
_entity.pdbx_description
1 polymer ?
#
loop_
_entity_poly.entity_id
_entity_poly.type
_entity_poly.pdbx_seq_one_letter_code
_entity_poly.pdbx_strand_id
1 'polypeptide(L)'
;GKDVGPGVAAICTTALLKHGRSPDDPAVARSLKYLQTFVHDDGGIYSPESPVQNYETSLAIQCFAAANMDGRYKSLLAKADKFIKTIQSGGEPSEFNYGGSGYEPKKKRPDLSNTSFLLDALQASGIGPDDEAVKRALVFVSRCQNLETENNTTSFAAKNPDGGFYYTPAAGGVSEAGQTDEGGLRSYGSMTYAGLKSMIFAGVKADDPRVKAAVSWIKKHYTLSANPGMPKPAQGLYYYLHTFAKAMSAMGLDVLEDDKGIKHPWRHDLLVELAKQQRPDGSWVNVDPRFLEGNTNLVTAYALLALSYAQSGK
;
A
#
# COMPACT_ATOMS: atom_id res chain seq x y z
N GLY A 1 -0.78 9.65 -26.12
CA GLY A 1 -1.49 8.95 -25.11
C GLY A 1 -2.37 9.86 -24.31
N LYS A 2 -3.64 9.53 -24.20
CA LYS A 2 -4.58 10.28 -23.39
C LYS A 2 -4.28 10.03 -21.92
N ASP A 3 -4.04 11.09 -21.21
CA ASP A 3 -4.18 11.34 -19.77
C ASP A 3 -3.95 10.15 -18.82
N VAL A 4 -2.68 9.84 -18.68
CA VAL A 4 -2.22 9.11 -17.51
C VAL A 4 -2.29 10.10 -16.34
N GLY A 5 -3.25 9.93 -15.44
CA GLY A 5 -3.38 10.80 -14.26
C GLY A 5 -2.09 10.87 -13.43
N PRO A 6 -1.96 11.87 -12.55
CA PRO A 6 -0.73 12.09 -11.78
C PRO A 6 -0.32 10.88 -10.94
N GLY A 7 -1.28 10.06 -10.48
CA GLY A 7 -0.98 8.85 -9.72
C GLY A 7 -0.12 7.84 -10.50
N VAL A 8 -0.49 7.53 -11.75
CA VAL A 8 0.28 6.58 -12.58
C VAL A 8 1.62 7.20 -13.00
N ALA A 9 1.65 8.50 -13.32
CA ALA A 9 2.90 9.18 -13.61
C ALA A 9 3.85 9.16 -12.40
N ALA A 10 3.33 9.40 -11.20
CA ALA A 10 4.11 9.39 -9.96
C ALA A 10 4.71 8.02 -9.67
N ILE A 11 3.91 6.94 -9.75
CA ILE A 11 4.42 5.59 -9.45
C ILE A 11 5.46 5.13 -10.48
N CYS A 12 5.27 5.44 -11.77
CA CYS A 12 6.26 5.17 -12.81
C CYS A 12 7.57 5.93 -12.57
N THR A 13 7.49 7.21 -12.18
CA THR A 13 8.67 8.02 -11.89
C THR A 13 9.38 7.53 -10.64
N THR A 14 8.63 7.15 -9.60
CA THR A 14 9.20 6.54 -8.38
C THR A 14 9.96 5.26 -8.72
N ALA A 15 9.43 4.41 -9.61
CA ALA A 15 10.10 3.21 -10.05
C ALA A 15 11.45 3.53 -10.74
N LEU A 16 11.49 4.52 -11.62
CA LEU A 16 12.74 4.98 -12.27
C LEU A 16 13.76 5.48 -11.24
N LEU A 17 13.34 6.32 -10.29
CA LEU A 17 14.20 6.84 -9.23
C LEU A 17 14.76 5.72 -8.34
N LYS A 18 13.93 4.74 -7.96
CA LYS A 18 14.34 3.59 -7.14
C LYS A 18 15.32 2.66 -7.87
N HIS A 19 15.34 2.68 -9.20
CA HIS A 19 16.32 1.98 -10.03
C HIS A 19 17.50 2.87 -10.47
N GLY A 20 17.78 3.94 -9.72
CA GLY A 20 19.01 4.73 -9.86
C GLY A 20 18.96 5.83 -10.93
N ARG A 21 17.79 6.11 -11.53
CA ARG A 21 17.69 7.30 -12.40
C ARG A 21 17.75 8.57 -11.56
N SER A 22 18.51 9.56 -12.05
CA SER A 22 18.61 10.87 -11.40
C SER A 22 17.31 11.66 -11.56
N PRO A 23 16.95 12.55 -10.60
CA PRO A 23 15.91 13.54 -10.78
C PRO A 23 16.12 14.46 -12.01
N ASP A 24 17.37 14.62 -12.44
CA ASP A 24 17.74 15.42 -13.59
C ASP A 24 17.78 14.63 -14.92
N ASP A 25 17.54 13.31 -14.90
CA ASP A 25 17.32 12.53 -16.11
C ASP A 25 16.15 13.13 -16.91
N PRO A 26 16.30 13.34 -18.23
CA PRO A 26 15.29 14.05 -19.03
C PRO A 26 13.87 13.48 -18.93
N ALA A 27 13.72 12.15 -18.77
CA ALA A 27 12.42 11.52 -18.62
C ALA A 27 11.84 11.77 -17.22
N VAL A 28 12.67 11.65 -16.18
CA VAL A 28 12.27 11.90 -14.78
C VAL A 28 11.95 13.38 -14.58
N ALA A 29 12.81 14.29 -15.05
CA ALA A 29 12.60 15.73 -14.91
C ALA A 29 11.30 16.21 -15.59
N ARG A 30 11.01 15.71 -16.80
CA ARG A 30 9.71 15.99 -17.47
C ARG A 30 8.52 15.48 -16.67
N SER A 31 8.62 14.29 -16.08
CA SER A 31 7.55 13.74 -15.27
C SER A 31 7.35 14.51 -13.97
N LEU A 32 8.43 14.89 -13.28
CA LEU A 32 8.35 15.72 -12.08
C LEU A 32 7.72 17.08 -12.38
N LYS A 33 8.10 17.73 -13.52
CA LYS A 33 7.46 18.98 -13.98
C LYS A 33 5.98 18.78 -14.30
N TYR A 34 5.60 17.65 -14.92
CA TYR A 34 4.21 17.30 -15.17
C TYR A 34 3.43 17.14 -13.85
N LEU A 35 3.98 16.43 -12.86
CA LEU A 35 3.34 16.27 -11.56
C LEU A 35 3.12 17.60 -10.82
N GLN A 36 4.04 18.57 -10.98
CA GLN A 36 3.90 19.91 -10.39
C GLN A 36 2.68 20.67 -10.95
N THR A 37 2.21 20.36 -12.16
CA THR A 37 1.01 21.02 -12.74
C THR A 37 -0.30 20.59 -12.06
N PHE A 38 -0.27 19.55 -11.22
CA PHE A 38 -1.41 19.05 -10.44
C PHE A 38 -1.40 19.49 -8.97
N VAL A 39 -0.48 20.36 -8.61
CA VAL A 39 -0.41 20.91 -7.24
C VAL A 39 -1.49 21.97 -7.07
N HIS A 40 -2.38 21.75 -6.11
CA HIS A 40 -3.45 22.66 -5.73
C HIS A 40 -3.04 23.60 -4.58
N ASP A 41 -3.78 24.67 -4.38
CA ASP A 41 -3.52 25.66 -3.30
C ASP A 41 -3.64 25.05 -1.91
N ASP A 42 -4.48 24.02 -1.73
CA ASP A 42 -4.64 23.27 -0.49
C ASP A 42 -3.46 22.32 -0.20
N GLY A 43 -2.53 22.20 -1.14
CA GLY A 43 -1.37 21.32 -1.08
C GLY A 43 -1.58 19.94 -1.66
N GLY A 44 -2.80 19.57 -2.04
CA GLY A 44 -3.07 18.30 -2.71
C GLY A 44 -2.44 18.24 -4.10
N ILE A 45 -2.14 17.03 -4.57
CA ILE A 45 -1.53 16.77 -5.88
C ILE A 45 -2.42 15.75 -6.59
N TYR A 46 -3.40 16.23 -7.33
CA TYR A 46 -4.42 15.38 -7.95
C TYR A 46 -5.01 16.01 -9.20
N SER A 47 -5.62 15.20 -10.07
CA SER A 47 -6.36 15.67 -11.24
C SER A 47 -7.58 16.48 -10.83
N PRO A 48 -7.97 17.51 -11.58
CA PRO A 48 -9.26 18.18 -11.36
C PRO A 48 -10.39 17.15 -11.28
N GLU A 49 -11.27 17.29 -10.29
CA GLU A 49 -12.41 16.37 -10.04
C GLU A 49 -12.03 14.89 -9.81
N SER A 50 -10.79 14.62 -9.44
CA SER A 50 -10.34 13.25 -9.17
C SER A 50 -11.15 12.60 -8.04
N PRO A 51 -11.69 11.40 -8.26
CA PRO A 51 -12.34 10.63 -7.20
C PRO A 51 -11.33 9.86 -6.32
N VAL A 52 -10.02 10.01 -6.57
CA VAL A 52 -8.94 9.24 -5.93
C VAL A 52 -7.79 10.14 -5.43
N GLN A 53 -8.15 11.32 -4.91
CA GLN A 53 -7.20 12.36 -4.49
C GLN A 53 -6.15 11.87 -3.50
N ASN A 54 -6.51 10.96 -2.60
CA ASN A 54 -5.58 10.35 -1.66
C ASN A 54 -4.49 9.54 -2.38
N TYR A 55 -4.87 8.64 -3.28
CA TYR A 55 -3.89 7.84 -4.04
C TYR A 55 -2.95 8.72 -4.85
N GLU A 56 -3.50 9.69 -5.59
CA GLU A 56 -2.71 10.57 -6.45
C GLU A 56 -1.73 11.40 -5.63
N THR A 57 -2.19 12.02 -4.52
CA THR A 57 -1.32 12.81 -3.65
C THR A 57 -0.29 11.95 -2.91
N SER A 58 -0.71 10.80 -2.37
CA SER A 58 0.20 9.90 -1.65
C SER A 58 1.32 9.35 -2.54
N LEU A 59 1.00 8.99 -3.79
CA LEU A 59 1.99 8.55 -4.78
C LEU A 59 2.91 9.71 -5.22
N ALA A 60 2.35 10.91 -5.40
CA ALA A 60 3.13 12.09 -5.72
C ALA A 60 4.11 12.46 -4.59
N ILE A 61 3.68 12.39 -3.32
CA ILE A 61 4.56 12.59 -2.16
C ILE A 61 5.74 11.60 -2.20
N GLN A 62 5.48 10.31 -2.40
CA GLN A 62 6.53 9.29 -2.48
C GLN A 62 7.52 9.59 -3.64
N CYS A 63 6.99 10.03 -4.78
CA CYS A 63 7.79 10.43 -5.94
C CYS A 63 8.68 11.63 -5.64
N PHE A 64 8.10 12.73 -5.14
CA PHE A 64 8.86 13.94 -4.82
C PHE A 64 9.83 13.71 -3.67
N ALA A 65 9.50 12.90 -2.67
CA ALA A 65 10.41 12.52 -1.60
C ALA A 65 11.64 11.76 -2.13
N ALA A 66 11.43 10.81 -3.05
CA ALA A 66 12.51 10.08 -3.70
C ALA A 66 13.40 10.99 -4.58
N ALA A 67 12.85 12.08 -5.12
CA ALA A 67 13.56 13.05 -5.94
C ALA A 67 14.20 14.20 -5.11
N ASN A 68 13.97 14.27 -3.80
CA ASN A 68 14.27 15.43 -2.95
C ASN A 68 15.66 15.38 -2.27
N MET A 69 16.66 14.78 -2.90
CA MET A 69 17.99 14.63 -2.28
C MET A 69 18.68 15.96 -1.96
N ASP A 70 18.39 17.02 -2.71
CA ASP A 70 18.94 18.36 -2.51
C ASP A 70 17.98 19.34 -1.79
N GLY A 71 16.81 18.87 -1.36
CA GLY A 71 15.82 19.66 -0.65
C GLY A 71 14.90 20.52 -1.52
N ARG A 72 15.03 20.45 -2.87
CA ARG A 72 14.26 21.27 -3.82
C ARG A 72 12.74 21.15 -3.69
N TYR A 73 12.23 20.04 -3.16
CA TYR A 73 10.80 19.78 -2.98
C TYR A 73 10.31 19.90 -1.54
N LYS A 74 11.14 20.34 -0.60
CA LYS A 74 10.80 20.41 0.83
C LYS A 74 9.50 21.19 1.10
N SER A 75 9.33 22.36 0.47
CA SER A 75 8.12 23.17 0.65
C SER A 75 6.85 22.50 0.08
N LEU A 76 6.98 21.86 -1.09
CA LEU A 76 5.88 21.11 -1.72
C LEU A 76 5.46 19.94 -0.83
N LEU A 77 6.40 19.13 -0.37
CA LEU A 77 6.15 17.99 0.49
C LEU A 77 5.45 18.42 1.79
N ALA A 78 5.91 19.50 2.44
CA ALA A 78 5.29 19.97 3.66
C ALA A 78 3.81 20.42 3.48
N LYS A 79 3.44 20.94 2.31
CA LYS A 79 2.05 21.27 1.99
C LYS A 79 1.23 20.00 1.71
N ALA A 80 1.78 19.08 0.91
CA ALA A 80 1.11 17.84 0.55
C ALA A 80 0.87 16.93 1.77
N ASP A 81 1.80 16.88 2.72
CA ASP A 81 1.65 16.17 4.00
C ASP A 81 0.49 16.75 4.84
N LYS A 82 0.33 18.07 4.85
CA LYS A 82 -0.84 18.69 5.50
C LYS A 82 -2.13 18.28 4.83
N PHE A 83 -2.16 18.30 3.48
CA PHE A 83 -3.35 17.92 2.72
C PHE A 83 -3.77 16.48 3.00
N ILE A 84 -2.88 15.48 2.90
CA ILE A 84 -3.27 14.08 3.09
C ILE A 84 -3.79 13.82 4.51
N LYS A 85 -3.28 14.54 5.52
CA LYS A 85 -3.81 14.47 6.89
C LYS A 85 -5.25 14.96 6.99
N THR A 86 -5.74 15.84 6.09
CA THR A 86 -7.13 16.29 6.07
C THR A 86 -8.10 15.21 5.57
N ILE A 87 -7.59 14.23 4.80
CA ILE A 87 -8.40 13.11 4.29
C ILE A 87 -8.67 12.08 5.39
N GLN A 88 -7.83 12.06 6.41
CA GLN A 88 -7.98 11.14 7.55
C GLN A 88 -9.25 11.44 8.34
N SER A 89 -10.02 10.41 8.65
CA SER A 89 -11.21 10.52 9.49
C SER A 89 -10.83 10.84 10.93
N GLY A 90 -11.41 11.91 11.44
CA GLY A 90 -11.41 12.26 12.86
C GLY A 90 -12.61 11.63 13.60
N GLY A 91 -13.05 12.28 14.67
CA GLY A 91 -14.18 11.85 15.49
C GLY A 91 -13.72 11.15 16.76
N GLU A 92 -14.63 10.37 17.35
CA GLU A 92 -14.33 9.64 18.59
C GLU A 92 -13.53 8.38 18.30
N PRO A 93 -12.54 8.03 19.15
CA PRO A 93 -11.75 6.81 18.97
C PRO A 93 -12.57 5.52 18.92
N SER A 94 -13.80 5.51 19.39
CA SER A 94 -14.73 4.36 19.32
C SER A 94 -15.38 4.18 17.96
N GLU A 95 -15.39 5.19 17.10
CA GLU A 95 -15.99 5.13 15.76
C GLU A 95 -15.16 4.25 14.82
N PHE A 96 -15.81 3.40 14.02
CA PHE A 96 -15.13 2.49 13.09
C PHE A 96 -14.29 3.21 12.03
N ASN A 97 -14.62 4.46 11.72
CA ASN A 97 -13.89 5.28 10.74
C ASN A 97 -12.65 5.97 11.33
N TYR A 98 -12.54 6.07 12.66
CA TYR A 98 -11.49 6.84 13.31
C TYR A 98 -10.10 6.45 12.84
N GLY A 99 -9.34 7.44 12.39
CA GLY A 99 -7.96 7.30 11.97
C GLY A 99 -7.76 6.74 10.55
N GLY A 100 -8.81 6.22 9.93
CA GLY A 100 -8.72 5.72 8.57
C GLY A 100 -8.79 6.83 7.52
N SER A 101 -8.25 6.56 6.32
CA SER A 101 -8.32 7.46 5.18
C SER A 101 -9.14 6.84 4.05
N GLY A 102 -9.96 7.65 3.41
CA GLY A 102 -10.70 7.28 2.21
C GLY A 102 -10.08 7.86 0.94
N TYR A 103 -10.83 7.87 -0.13
CA TYR A 103 -10.39 8.32 -1.46
C TYR A 103 -10.23 9.84 -1.56
N GLU A 104 -11.08 10.60 -0.87
CA GLU A 104 -11.15 12.06 -0.93
C GLU A 104 -11.65 12.67 0.39
N PRO A 105 -11.40 13.96 0.68
CA PRO A 105 -11.78 14.58 1.97
C PRO A 105 -13.28 14.56 2.24
N LYS A 106 -14.12 14.61 1.20
CA LYS A 106 -15.59 14.72 1.33
C LYS A 106 -16.29 13.38 1.52
N LYS A 107 -15.73 12.28 1.05
CA LYS A 107 -16.28 10.93 1.18
C LYS A 107 -15.55 10.16 2.27
N LYS A 108 -16.08 10.22 3.48
CA LYS A 108 -15.52 9.61 4.68
C LYS A 108 -15.85 8.11 4.76
N ARG A 109 -15.48 7.33 3.77
CA ARG A 109 -15.46 5.87 3.84
C ARG A 109 -14.01 5.40 3.79
N PRO A 110 -13.35 5.33 4.94
CA PRO A 110 -11.97 4.88 4.99
C PRO A 110 -11.84 3.40 4.65
N ASP A 111 -10.70 3.03 4.10
CA ASP A 111 -10.32 1.66 3.85
C ASP A 111 -8.81 1.46 4.10
N LEU A 112 -8.41 0.19 4.23
CA LEU A 112 -7.03 -0.16 4.55
C LEU A 112 -6.05 0.21 3.43
N SER A 113 -6.47 0.09 2.15
CA SER A 113 -5.60 0.45 1.04
C SER A 113 -5.28 1.94 1.07
N ASN A 114 -6.29 2.81 1.12
CA ASN A 114 -6.10 4.26 1.21
C ASN A 114 -5.32 4.68 2.47
N THR A 115 -5.59 4.05 3.63
CA THR A 115 -4.86 4.32 4.87
C THR A 115 -3.39 3.88 4.79
N SER A 116 -3.12 2.76 4.13
CA SER A 116 -1.77 2.27 3.88
C SER A 116 -0.97 3.21 2.96
N PHE A 117 -1.59 3.79 1.92
CA PHE A 117 -0.95 4.79 1.06
C PHE A 117 -0.66 6.11 1.78
N LEU A 118 -1.56 6.56 2.66
CA LEU A 118 -1.30 7.70 3.55
C LEU A 118 -0.07 7.44 4.42
N LEU A 119 0.01 6.28 5.08
CA LEU A 119 1.16 5.92 5.91
C LEU A 119 2.46 5.84 5.11
N ASP A 120 2.41 5.29 3.89
CA ASP A 120 3.56 5.26 2.98
C ASP A 120 4.06 6.66 2.61
N ALA A 121 3.14 7.59 2.37
CA ALA A 121 3.47 8.98 2.03
C ALA A 121 4.09 9.70 3.24
N LEU A 122 3.49 9.57 4.43
CA LEU A 122 4.02 10.16 5.67
C LEU A 122 5.43 9.63 5.95
N GLN A 123 5.65 8.32 5.84
CA GLN A 123 6.95 7.71 6.02
C GLN A 123 7.97 8.23 4.99
N ALA A 124 7.58 8.35 3.72
CA ALA A 124 8.46 8.88 2.68
C ALA A 124 8.89 10.33 2.94
N SER A 125 8.04 11.12 3.60
CA SER A 125 8.34 12.48 4.05
C SER A 125 9.15 12.54 5.36
N GLY A 126 9.50 11.40 5.94
CA GLY A 126 10.24 11.32 7.21
C GLY A 126 9.38 11.50 8.46
N ILE A 127 8.06 11.40 8.34
CA ILE A 127 7.12 11.46 9.46
C ILE A 127 7.05 10.08 10.10
N GLY A 128 7.38 10.01 11.39
CA GLY A 128 7.53 8.77 12.14
C GLY A 128 6.34 8.41 13.04
N PRO A 129 6.51 7.34 13.86
CA PRO A 129 5.47 6.77 14.72
C PRO A 129 4.87 7.72 15.76
N ASP A 130 5.61 8.77 16.16
CA ASP A 130 5.17 9.72 17.19
C ASP A 130 4.14 10.74 16.67
N ASP A 131 3.96 10.84 15.34
CA ASP A 131 2.98 11.74 14.73
C ASP A 131 1.55 11.27 15.01
N GLU A 132 0.67 12.19 15.38
CA GLU A 132 -0.72 11.89 15.73
C GLU A 132 -1.53 11.28 14.58
N ALA A 133 -1.23 11.63 13.31
CA ALA A 133 -1.89 10.99 12.17
C ALA A 133 -1.46 9.52 12.02
N VAL A 134 -0.20 9.20 12.31
CA VAL A 134 0.31 7.82 12.29
C VAL A 134 -0.33 7.00 13.41
N LYS A 135 -0.41 7.54 14.63
CA LYS A 135 -1.06 6.87 15.77
C LYS A 135 -2.54 6.59 15.50
N ARG A 136 -3.28 7.58 14.98
CA ARG A 136 -4.68 7.38 14.59
C ARG A 136 -4.85 6.34 13.48
N ALA A 137 -3.99 6.39 12.47
CA ALA A 137 -4.02 5.40 11.38
C ALA A 137 -3.80 3.98 11.90
N LEU A 138 -2.91 3.79 12.88
CA LEU A 138 -2.67 2.48 13.51
C LEU A 138 -3.93 1.91 14.18
N VAL A 139 -4.79 2.75 14.79
CA VAL A 139 -6.07 2.30 15.34
C VAL A 139 -6.95 1.73 14.23
N PHE A 140 -7.10 2.45 13.11
CA PHE A 140 -7.90 1.97 11.98
C PHE A 140 -7.31 0.69 11.35
N VAL A 141 -6.00 0.65 11.15
CA VAL A 141 -5.30 -0.55 10.63
C VAL A 141 -5.58 -1.76 11.52
N SER A 142 -5.52 -1.60 12.86
CA SER A 142 -5.82 -2.68 13.80
C SER A 142 -7.26 -3.20 13.65
N ARG A 143 -8.22 -2.34 13.32
CA ARG A 143 -9.63 -2.71 13.10
C ARG A 143 -9.88 -3.43 11.78
N CYS A 144 -8.97 -3.31 10.83
CA CYS A 144 -9.03 -4.07 9.58
C CYS A 144 -8.46 -5.50 9.72
N GLN A 145 -7.94 -5.86 10.90
CA GLN A 145 -7.39 -7.19 11.15
C GLN A 145 -8.46 -8.13 11.70
N ASN A 146 -8.48 -9.36 11.23
CA ASN A 146 -9.27 -10.46 11.78
C ASN A 146 -8.61 -11.01 13.06
N LEU A 147 -8.51 -10.15 14.06
CA LEU A 147 -7.98 -10.42 15.39
C LEU A 147 -8.65 -9.51 16.41
N GLU A 148 -9.28 -10.09 17.43
CA GLU A 148 -9.82 -9.31 18.56
C GLU A 148 -8.69 -8.75 19.41
N THR A 149 -8.74 -7.46 19.67
CA THR A 149 -7.81 -6.72 20.53
C THR A 149 -8.55 -5.57 21.22
N GLU A 150 -7.94 -4.91 22.18
CA GLU A 150 -8.50 -3.71 22.82
C GLU A 150 -8.89 -2.62 21.81
N ASN A 151 -8.18 -2.53 20.68
CA ASN A 151 -8.44 -1.58 19.59
C ASN A 151 -9.34 -2.13 18.49
N ASN A 152 -9.69 -3.43 18.52
CA ASN A 152 -10.53 -4.08 17.54
C ASN A 152 -11.59 -4.97 18.20
N THR A 153 -12.70 -4.35 18.53
CA THR A 153 -13.90 -4.99 19.09
C THR A 153 -15.00 -5.15 18.02
N THR A 154 -14.64 -5.12 16.73
CA THR A 154 -15.60 -5.31 15.65
C THR A 154 -16.12 -6.75 15.65
N SER A 155 -17.40 -6.93 15.34
CA SER A 155 -18.00 -8.28 15.25
C SER A 155 -17.38 -9.14 14.15
N PHE A 156 -16.65 -8.55 13.21
CA PHE A 156 -16.00 -9.25 12.10
C PHE A 156 -14.78 -10.04 12.57
N ALA A 157 -13.99 -9.49 13.49
CA ALA A 157 -12.79 -10.11 14.02
C ALA A 157 -13.09 -11.46 14.69
N ALA A 158 -14.17 -11.51 15.49
CA ALA A 158 -14.62 -12.74 16.16
C ALA A 158 -15.13 -13.80 15.18
N LYS A 159 -15.73 -13.40 14.05
CA LYS A 159 -16.34 -14.31 13.07
C LYS A 159 -15.35 -14.98 12.12
N ASN A 160 -14.15 -14.42 11.98
CA ASN A 160 -13.09 -15.00 11.13
C ASN A 160 -11.71 -14.74 11.75
N PRO A 161 -11.37 -15.31 12.92
CA PRO A 161 -10.16 -14.96 13.68
C PRO A 161 -8.90 -15.59 13.06
N ASP A 162 -8.62 -15.31 11.79
CA ASP A 162 -7.48 -15.90 11.05
C ASP A 162 -6.19 -15.07 11.12
N GLY A 163 -6.25 -13.86 11.71
CA GLY A 163 -5.10 -12.95 11.88
C GLY A 163 -4.72 -12.15 10.66
N GLY A 164 -5.31 -12.41 9.49
CA GLY A 164 -5.11 -11.63 8.27
C GLY A 164 -5.95 -10.35 8.27
N PHE A 165 -5.96 -9.64 7.13
CA PHE A 165 -6.62 -8.35 7.00
C PHE A 165 -7.64 -8.33 5.87
N TYR A 166 -8.71 -7.57 6.09
CA TYR A 166 -9.75 -7.26 5.13
C TYR A 166 -9.78 -5.77 4.80
N TYR A 167 -10.64 -5.36 3.85
CA TYR A 167 -10.59 -4.03 3.25
C TYR A 167 -11.00 -2.90 4.20
N THR A 168 -12.16 -3.03 4.88
CA THR A 168 -12.66 -1.97 5.78
C THR A 168 -13.73 -2.47 6.75
N PRO A 169 -13.72 -2.01 8.03
CA PRO A 169 -14.83 -2.17 8.97
C PRO A 169 -15.94 -1.13 8.76
N ALA A 170 -15.66 -0.06 7.99
CA ALA A 170 -16.59 1.04 7.76
C ALA A 170 -17.78 0.63 6.90
N ALA A 171 -18.90 1.36 7.03
CA ALA A 171 -20.13 1.15 6.24
C ALA A 171 -20.65 -0.30 6.24
N GLY A 172 -20.62 -0.94 7.41
CA GLY A 172 -21.10 -2.31 7.58
C GLY A 172 -20.09 -3.40 7.27
N GLY A 173 -18.83 -3.03 7.00
CA GLY A 173 -17.74 -3.95 6.72
C GLY A 173 -17.71 -4.49 5.28
N VAL A 174 -16.55 -4.44 4.65
CA VAL A 174 -16.34 -4.96 3.29
C VAL A 174 -15.01 -5.68 3.20
N SER A 175 -15.01 -6.83 2.53
CA SER A 175 -13.82 -7.49 2.02
C SER A 175 -13.97 -7.76 0.52
N GLU A 176 -12.94 -7.46 -0.26
CA GLU A 176 -12.91 -7.79 -1.69
C GLU A 176 -12.77 -9.30 -1.93
N ALA A 177 -12.41 -10.06 -0.88
CA ALA A 177 -12.40 -11.52 -0.83
C ALA A 177 -13.77 -12.13 -0.44
N GLY A 178 -14.78 -11.29 -0.16
CA GLY A 178 -16.11 -11.73 0.25
C GLY A 178 -16.22 -12.05 1.75
N GLN A 179 -17.24 -12.81 2.11
CA GLN A 179 -17.57 -13.16 3.48
C GLN A 179 -17.54 -14.68 3.70
N THR A 180 -17.35 -15.09 4.95
CA THR A 180 -17.59 -16.46 5.40
C THR A 180 -19.09 -16.71 5.55
N ASP A 181 -19.49 -17.98 5.67
CA ASP A 181 -20.90 -18.36 5.85
C ASP A 181 -21.50 -17.78 7.15
N GLU A 182 -20.64 -17.52 8.16
CA GLU A 182 -21.03 -16.90 9.43
C GLU A 182 -20.99 -15.36 9.38
N GLY A 183 -20.75 -14.77 8.21
CA GLY A 183 -20.70 -13.33 7.99
C GLY A 183 -19.41 -12.65 8.49
N GLY A 184 -18.32 -13.41 8.66
CA GLY A 184 -16.98 -12.86 8.86
C GLY A 184 -16.40 -12.33 7.56
N LEU A 185 -15.55 -11.31 7.62
CA LEU A 185 -14.89 -10.75 6.44
C LEU A 185 -13.63 -11.55 6.11
N ARG A 186 -13.53 -12.08 4.88
CA ARG A 186 -12.37 -12.91 4.48
C ARG A 186 -11.11 -12.06 4.37
N SER A 187 -10.01 -12.55 4.93
CA SER A 187 -8.68 -11.99 4.74
C SER A 187 -8.14 -12.29 3.35
N TYR A 188 -7.29 -11.39 2.81
CA TYR A 188 -6.59 -11.63 1.55
C TYR A 188 -5.22 -10.96 1.49
N GLY A 189 -4.36 -11.45 0.61
CA GLY A 189 -2.93 -11.17 0.59
C GLY A 189 -2.58 -9.69 0.55
N SER A 190 -3.07 -8.94 -0.45
CA SER A 190 -2.70 -7.53 -0.57
C SER A 190 -3.07 -6.70 0.67
N MET A 191 -4.20 -6.98 1.33
CA MET A 191 -4.54 -6.28 2.57
C MET A 191 -3.73 -6.77 3.77
N THR A 192 -3.43 -8.07 3.85
CA THR A 192 -2.62 -8.60 4.95
C THR A 192 -1.20 -8.02 4.94
N TYR A 193 -0.57 -7.94 3.78
CA TYR A 193 0.74 -7.30 3.66
C TYR A 193 0.67 -5.78 3.83
N ALA A 194 -0.41 -5.12 3.36
CA ALA A 194 -0.62 -3.69 3.60
C ALA A 194 -0.79 -3.37 5.08
N GLY A 195 -1.58 -4.16 5.82
CA GLY A 195 -1.77 -4.01 7.25
C GLY A 195 -0.49 -4.24 8.03
N LEU A 196 0.21 -5.34 7.78
CA LEU A 196 1.48 -5.65 8.44
C LEU A 196 2.52 -4.55 8.22
N LYS A 197 2.75 -4.13 6.98
CA LYS A 197 3.65 -3.04 6.64
C LYS A 197 3.28 -1.74 7.38
N SER A 198 1.98 -1.42 7.41
CA SER A 198 1.46 -0.23 8.07
C SER A 198 1.70 -0.25 9.59
N MET A 199 1.55 -1.40 10.23
CA MET A 199 1.89 -1.58 11.65
C MET A 199 3.39 -1.36 11.90
N ILE A 200 4.27 -1.94 11.08
CA ILE A 200 5.72 -1.78 11.20
C ILE A 200 6.10 -0.30 11.05
N PHE A 201 5.54 0.41 10.07
CA PHE A 201 5.80 1.84 9.86
C PHE A 201 5.28 2.71 11.00
N ALA A 202 4.19 2.28 11.64
CA ALA A 202 3.67 2.91 12.86
C ALA A 202 4.43 2.51 14.14
N GLY A 203 5.57 1.82 14.04
CA GLY A 203 6.44 1.48 15.16
C GLY A 203 6.05 0.25 15.95
N VAL A 204 5.08 -0.54 15.48
CA VAL A 204 4.68 -1.79 16.13
C VAL A 204 5.79 -2.83 15.98
N LYS A 205 6.18 -3.43 17.09
CA LYS A 205 7.30 -4.37 17.14
C LYS A 205 6.91 -5.79 16.72
N ALA A 206 7.90 -6.59 16.36
CA ALA A 206 7.72 -7.95 15.86
C ALA A 206 7.09 -8.92 16.90
N ASP A 207 7.22 -8.63 18.19
CA ASP A 207 6.66 -9.43 19.28
C ASP A 207 5.19 -9.09 19.61
N ASP A 208 4.64 -8.04 19.03
CA ASP A 208 3.23 -7.64 19.18
C ASP A 208 2.30 -8.76 18.67
N PRO A 209 1.22 -9.12 19.40
CA PRO A 209 0.28 -10.15 18.98
C PRO A 209 -0.33 -9.92 17.60
N ARG A 210 -0.57 -8.68 17.20
CA ARG A 210 -1.12 -8.31 15.89
C ARG A 210 -0.15 -8.65 14.76
N VAL A 211 1.14 -8.35 14.96
CA VAL A 211 2.20 -8.68 13.99
C VAL A 211 2.38 -10.18 13.89
N LYS A 212 2.43 -10.88 15.03
CA LYS A 212 2.52 -12.36 15.05
C LYS A 212 1.35 -13.04 14.33
N ALA A 213 0.13 -12.57 14.55
CA ALA A 213 -1.05 -13.11 13.87
C ALA A 213 -1.01 -12.88 12.36
N ALA A 214 -0.63 -11.68 11.91
CA ALA A 214 -0.45 -11.37 10.48
C ALA A 214 0.63 -12.26 9.84
N VAL A 215 1.78 -12.43 10.51
CA VAL A 215 2.86 -13.31 10.04
C VAL A 215 2.42 -14.77 9.99
N SER A 216 1.64 -15.24 10.96
CA SER A 216 1.06 -16.59 10.94
C SER A 216 0.16 -16.81 9.72
N TRP A 217 -0.71 -15.84 9.41
CA TRP A 217 -1.53 -15.88 8.19
C TRP A 217 -0.68 -15.95 6.92
N ILE A 218 0.36 -15.10 6.84
CA ILE A 218 1.31 -15.03 5.71
C ILE A 218 2.01 -16.38 5.51
N LYS A 219 2.50 -17.01 6.58
CA LYS A 219 3.17 -18.33 6.52
C LYS A 219 2.25 -19.40 5.95
N LYS A 220 0.97 -19.38 6.32
CA LYS A 220 -0.03 -20.33 5.86
C LYS A 220 -0.43 -20.13 4.39
N HIS A 221 -0.34 -18.91 3.89
CA HIS A 221 -0.87 -18.53 2.57
C HIS A 221 0.22 -18.01 1.61
N TYR A 222 1.50 -18.36 1.88
CA TYR A 222 2.60 -17.89 1.04
C TYR A 222 2.44 -18.38 -0.41
N THR A 223 2.40 -17.44 -1.34
CA THR A 223 2.41 -17.70 -2.78
C THR A 223 2.78 -16.41 -3.52
N LEU A 224 3.40 -16.51 -4.70
CA LEU A 224 3.69 -15.39 -5.58
C LEU A 224 2.93 -15.46 -6.91
N SER A 225 2.25 -16.57 -7.17
CA SER A 225 1.48 -16.80 -8.40
C SER A 225 0.03 -16.32 -8.34
N ALA A 226 -0.43 -15.87 -7.16
CA ALA A 226 -1.79 -15.45 -6.91
C ALA A 226 -1.83 -14.41 -5.79
N ASN A 227 -2.89 -13.58 -5.74
CA ASN A 227 -3.24 -12.80 -4.55
C ASN A 227 -4.08 -13.69 -3.62
N PRO A 228 -3.50 -14.30 -2.57
CA PRO A 228 -4.17 -15.34 -1.81
C PRO A 228 -5.42 -14.80 -1.09
N GLY A 229 -6.47 -15.59 -1.06
CA GLY A 229 -7.77 -15.22 -0.51
C GLY A 229 -8.73 -14.55 -1.50
N MET A 230 -8.24 -14.01 -2.62
CA MET A 230 -9.11 -13.40 -3.63
C MET A 230 -9.90 -14.47 -4.41
N PRO A 231 -11.16 -14.16 -4.83
CA PRO A 231 -12.01 -15.10 -5.57
C PRO A 231 -11.40 -15.57 -6.89
N LYS A 232 -10.64 -14.70 -7.56
CA LYS A 232 -9.85 -15.06 -8.74
C LYS A 232 -8.38 -14.81 -8.44
N PRO A 233 -7.50 -15.78 -8.67
CA PRO A 233 -6.08 -15.71 -8.32
C PRO A 233 -5.34 -14.47 -8.86
N ALA A 234 -5.67 -14.05 -10.08
CA ALA A 234 -5.03 -12.90 -10.72
C ALA A 234 -5.55 -11.53 -10.26
N GLN A 235 -6.64 -11.46 -9.49
CA GLN A 235 -7.20 -10.15 -9.09
C GLN A 235 -6.25 -9.36 -8.18
N GLY A 236 -5.76 -8.21 -8.68
CA GLY A 236 -4.83 -7.36 -7.96
C GLY A 236 -3.48 -8.00 -7.69
N LEU A 237 -3.01 -8.89 -8.58
CA LEU A 237 -1.77 -9.64 -8.40
C LEU A 237 -0.54 -8.73 -8.31
N TYR A 238 -0.41 -7.73 -9.16
CA TYR A 238 0.79 -6.87 -9.16
C TYR A 238 0.78 -5.87 -8.02
N TYR A 239 -0.38 -5.36 -7.63
CA TYR A 239 -0.52 -4.62 -6.38
C TYR A 239 -0.14 -5.48 -5.17
N TYR A 240 -0.57 -6.74 -5.16
CA TYR A 240 -0.18 -7.72 -4.14
C TYR A 240 1.34 -7.93 -4.12
N LEU A 241 1.98 -8.22 -5.26
CA LEU A 241 3.43 -8.45 -5.33
C LEU A 241 4.24 -7.23 -4.88
N HIS A 242 3.80 -6.02 -5.25
CA HIS A 242 4.41 -4.78 -4.77
C HIS A 242 4.29 -4.64 -3.24
N THR A 243 3.09 -4.85 -2.70
CA THR A 243 2.83 -4.71 -1.26
C THR A 243 3.54 -5.81 -0.47
N PHE A 244 3.57 -7.04 -1.00
CA PHE A 244 4.36 -8.15 -0.51
C PHE A 244 5.84 -7.77 -0.36
N ALA A 245 6.47 -7.35 -1.45
CA ALA A 245 7.89 -7.02 -1.45
C ALA A 245 8.23 -5.90 -0.45
N LYS A 246 7.38 -4.87 -0.38
CA LYS A 246 7.54 -3.77 0.56
C LYS A 246 7.42 -4.23 2.02
N ALA A 247 6.45 -5.08 2.33
CA ALA A 247 6.24 -5.62 3.68
C ALA A 247 7.37 -6.57 4.09
N MET A 248 7.80 -7.47 3.20
CA MET A 248 8.92 -8.37 3.46
C MET A 248 10.23 -7.62 3.71
N SER A 249 10.48 -6.57 2.92
CA SER A 249 11.62 -5.67 3.14
C SER A 249 11.53 -4.95 4.49
N ALA A 250 10.34 -4.45 4.87
CA ALA A 250 10.11 -3.78 6.16
C ALA A 250 10.30 -4.71 7.36
N MET A 251 9.99 -6.01 7.23
CA MET A 251 10.27 -7.02 8.25
C MET A 251 11.76 -7.32 8.43
N GLY A 252 12.61 -6.95 7.47
CA GLY A 252 14.03 -7.24 7.52
C GLY A 252 14.38 -8.74 7.40
N LEU A 253 13.50 -9.56 6.84
CA LEU A 253 13.72 -10.99 6.67
C LEU A 253 14.28 -11.29 5.28
N ASP A 254 15.31 -12.12 5.20
CA ASP A 254 15.83 -12.63 3.92
C ASP A 254 15.12 -13.92 3.49
N VAL A 255 14.73 -14.74 4.47
CA VAL A 255 14.05 -16.01 4.26
C VAL A 255 12.79 -16.07 5.12
N LEU A 256 11.67 -16.42 4.53
CA LEU A 256 10.43 -16.76 5.23
C LEU A 256 10.33 -18.28 5.31
N GLU A 257 10.13 -18.83 6.50
CA GLU A 257 9.73 -20.23 6.68
C GLU A 257 8.22 -20.31 6.80
N ASP A 258 7.56 -21.07 5.91
CA ASP A 258 6.12 -21.24 5.90
C ASP A 258 5.63 -22.17 7.04
N ASP A 259 4.33 -22.43 7.12
CA ASP A 259 3.71 -23.29 8.13
C ASP A 259 4.03 -24.80 7.94
N LYS A 260 4.61 -25.18 6.80
CA LYS A 260 5.07 -26.55 6.47
C LYS A 260 6.57 -26.71 6.70
N GLY A 261 7.27 -25.65 7.16
CA GLY A 261 8.70 -25.65 7.36
C GLY A 261 9.51 -25.44 6.06
N ILE A 262 8.85 -25.06 4.96
CA ILE A 262 9.56 -24.76 3.71
C ILE A 262 10.14 -23.36 3.79
N LYS A 263 11.42 -23.24 3.44
CA LYS A 263 12.16 -21.98 3.44
C LYS A 263 12.06 -21.30 2.08
N HIS A 264 11.56 -20.09 2.09
CA HIS A 264 11.37 -19.24 0.91
C HIS A 264 12.39 -18.09 0.94
N PRO A 265 13.43 -18.09 0.10
CA PRO A 265 14.26 -16.94 -0.16
C PRO A 265 13.47 -15.94 -1.00
N TRP A 266 12.56 -15.23 -0.38
CA TRP A 266 11.49 -14.47 -1.02
C TRP A 266 11.95 -13.49 -2.11
N ARG A 267 13.17 -12.93 -1.97
CA ARG A 267 13.77 -12.03 -2.97
C ARG A 267 14.03 -12.76 -4.28
N HIS A 268 14.60 -13.96 -4.17
CA HIS A 268 14.85 -14.83 -5.33
C HIS A 268 13.54 -15.33 -5.93
N ASP A 269 12.63 -15.81 -5.11
CA ASP A 269 11.33 -16.34 -5.54
C ASP A 269 10.52 -15.27 -6.31
N LEU A 270 10.49 -14.03 -5.77
CA LEU A 270 9.82 -12.89 -6.41
C LEU A 270 10.46 -12.55 -7.77
N LEU A 271 11.79 -12.55 -7.84
CA LEU A 271 12.52 -12.26 -9.07
C LEU A 271 12.21 -13.29 -10.15
N VAL A 272 12.23 -14.58 -9.78
CA VAL A 272 11.88 -15.68 -10.67
C VAL A 272 10.42 -15.57 -11.15
N GLU A 273 9.48 -15.26 -10.25
CA GLU A 273 8.08 -15.15 -10.61
C GLU A 273 7.81 -13.97 -11.55
N LEU A 274 8.38 -12.80 -11.27
CA LEU A 274 8.25 -11.63 -12.14
C LEU A 274 8.92 -11.86 -13.50
N ALA A 275 10.06 -12.54 -13.55
CA ALA A 275 10.73 -12.87 -14.82
C ALA A 275 9.88 -13.78 -15.71
N LYS A 276 9.15 -14.76 -15.15
CA LYS A 276 8.24 -15.63 -15.90
C LYS A 276 7.08 -14.87 -16.54
N GLN A 277 6.65 -13.76 -15.92
CA GLN A 277 5.49 -12.98 -16.36
C GLN A 277 5.88 -11.78 -17.24
N GLN A 278 7.18 -11.51 -17.41
CA GLN A 278 7.65 -10.40 -18.24
C GLN A 278 7.39 -10.65 -19.71
N ARG A 279 6.84 -9.66 -20.39
CA ARG A 279 6.57 -9.68 -21.82
C ARG A 279 7.86 -9.45 -22.63
N PRO A 280 7.89 -9.85 -23.93
CA PRO A 280 9.06 -9.62 -24.78
C PRO A 280 9.50 -8.15 -24.91
N ASP A 281 8.58 -7.20 -24.74
CA ASP A 281 8.86 -5.77 -24.74
C ASP A 281 9.39 -5.23 -23.40
N GLY A 282 9.61 -6.12 -22.42
CA GLY A 282 10.10 -5.79 -21.08
C GLY A 282 9.03 -5.32 -20.10
N SER A 283 7.78 -5.21 -20.53
CA SER A 283 6.66 -4.77 -19.69
C SER A 283 5.95 -5.92 -18.98
N TRP A 284 5.03 -5.54 -18.06
CA TRP A 284 4.08 -6.44 -17.42
C TRP A 284 2.65 -5.93 -17.59
N VAL A 285 1.69 -6.84 -17.63
CA VAL A 285 0.25 -6.56 -17.62
C VAL A 285 -0.47 -7.73 -16.97
N ASN A 286 -1.53 -7.46 -16.22
CA ASN A 286 -2.33 -8.52 -15.63
C ASN A 286 -3.41 -9.01 -16.61
N VAL A 287 -3.71 -10.30 -16.58
CA VAL A 287 -4.81 -10.89 -17.34
C VAL A 287 -6.19 -10.51 -16.80
N ASP A 288 -6.29 -10.18 -15.49
CA ASP A 288 -7.50 -9.60 -14.88
C ASP A 288 -7.32 -8.07 -14.78
N PRO A 289 -8.14 -7.27 -15.50
CA PRO A 289 -7.99 -5.82 -15.54
C PRO A 289 -8.53 -5.10 -14.29
N ARG A 290 -9.12 -5.82 -13.34
CA ARG A 290 -9.64 -5.23 -12.11
C ARG A 290 -8.54 -4.46 -11.39
N PHE A 291 -8.91 -3.42 -10.66
CA PHE A 291 -8.00 -2.52 -9.97
C PHE A 291 -6.98 -1.81 -10.90
N LEU A 292 -7.40 -1.53 -12.15
CA LEU A 292 -6.60 -0.90 -13.19
C LEU A 292 -5.37 -1.72 -13.65
N GLU A 293 -5.28 -3.01 -13.32
CA GLU A 293 -4.14 -3.85 -13.70
C GLU A 293 -4.15 -4.28 -15.20
N GLY A 294 -5.12 -3.82 -15.98
CA GLY A 294 -5.04 -3.78 -17.46
C GLY A 294 -4.17 -2.63 -18.00
N ASN A 295 -3.75 -1.68 -17.15
CA ASN A 295 -2.85 -0.60 -17.55
C ASN A 295 -1.39 -1.06 -17.44
N THR A 296 -0.74 -1.27 -18.58
CA THR A 296 0.64 -1.75 -18.67
C THR A 296 1.64 -0.86 -17.94
N ASN A 297 1.46 0.46 -17.96
CA ASN A 297 2.37 1.38 -17.25
C ASN A 297 2.28 1.20 -15.74
N LEU A 298 1.06 1.11 -15.19
CA LEU A 298 0.84 0.90 -13.77
C LEU A 298 1.43 -0.45 -13.32
N VAL A 299 1.12 -1.51 -14.05
CA VAL A 299 1.58 -2.87 -13.71
C VAL A 299 3.09 -2.99 -13.80
N THR A 300 3.70 -2.41 -14.85
CA THR A 300 5.17 -2.36 -14.98
C THR A 300 5.79 -1.58 -13.82
N ALA A 301 5.19 -0.48 -13.38
CA ALA A 301 5.68 0.27 -12.23
C ALA A 301 5.58 -0.55 -10.93
N TYR A 302 4.49 -1.27 -10.70
CA TYR A 302 4.37 -2.18 -9.55
C TYR A 302 5.45 -3.26 -9.56
N ALA A 303 5.68 -3.91 -10.71
CA ALA A 303 6.71 -4.93 -10.87
C ALA A 303 8.11 -4.37 -10.58
N LEU A 304 8.46 -3.21 -11.15
CA LEU A 304 9.74 -2.54 -10.91
C LEU A 304 9.92 -2.13 -9.44
N LEU A 305 8.89 -1.59 -8.80
CA LEU A 305 8.95 -1.26 -7.38
C LEU A 305 9.11 -2.51 -6.51
N ALA A 306 8.42 -3.60 -6.82
CA ALA A 306 8.61 -4.88 -6.14
C ALA A 306 10.06 -5.36 -6.26
N LEU A 307 10.65 -5.28 -7.46
CA LEU A 307 12.06 -5.61 -7.70
C LEU A 307 13.02 -4.70 -6.92
N SER A 308 12.71 -3.40 -6.77
CA SER A 308 13.57 -2.49 -6.00
C SER A 308 13.69 -2.89 -4.53
N TYR A 309 12.62 -3.40 -3.91
CA TYR A 309 12.66 -3.94 -2.55
C TYR A 309 13.40 -5.28 -2.47
N ALA A 310 13.38 -6.07 -3.53
CA ALA A 310 14.15 -7.31 -3.60
C ALA A 310 15.67 -7.06 -3.73
N GLN A 311 16.09 -5.94 -4.30
CA GLN A 311 17.50 -5.54 -4.43
C GLN A 311 18.08 -4.90 -3.17
N SER A 312 17.26 -4.32 -2.29
CA SER A 312 17.70 -3.53 -1.13
C SER A 312 18.33 -4.35 0.01
N GLY A 313 18.62 -5.61 -0.18
CA GLY A 313 19.26 -6.51 0.77
C GLY A 313 20.79 -6.52 0.72
N LYS A 314 21.43 -5.43 0.20
CA LYS A 314 22.89 -5.26 0.19
C LYS A 314 23.33 -4.21 1.17
#